data_d12610ca60831ecc0a44f1a1de9fd3d7
#
_entry.id   d12610ca60831ecc0a44f1a1de9fd3d7
#
_cell.length_a   1.000
_cell.length_b   1.000
_cell.length_c   1.000
_cell.angle_alpha   90.00
_cell.angle_beta   90.00
_cell.angle_gamma   90.00
#
_symmetry.space_group_name_H-M   'P 1'
#
loop_
_entity.id
_entity.type
_entity.pdbx_description
1 polymer ?
#
loop_
_entity_poly.entity_id
_entity_poly.type
_entity_poly.pdbx_seq_one_letter_code
_entity_poly.pdbx_strand_id
1 'polypeptide(L)'
;GGFVSWSIFSSLAGAIVASGRVEVAQNRQIVQHLDGGIVAEILIKEGDRVSAGQTLIKLDSASLGSEFTIVQSQLFELMARRARLEAERDTSSSLTFDPELDQLAKTSAEIAELMDGQTRLFDARAESVTREREQLAKRREQILDQVRGIEAQTEALVQQIALISEELEAQNSLLERGLAQASRVLALRREEARLLGQVGELRSNKAQAEGRTTELDIESLKLTSSLREEAISQLRDLRVQELELRERRQRLSERLSRLAIQVPASGIVYGLTVNTPR
;
A
#
# COMPACT_ATOMS: atom_id res chain seq x y z
N GLY A 1 91.76 -31.92 -59.02
CA GLY A 1 90.61 -32.78 -58.81
C GLY A 1 90.17 -32.92 -57.32
N GLY A 2 91.01 -32.50 -56.33
CA GLY A 2 90.69 -32.80 -54.92
C GLY A 2 89.73 -31.85 -54.21
N PHE A 3 89.50 -30.63 -54.74
CA PHE A 3 88.68 -29.58 -54.09
C PHE A 3 87.14 -29.79 -54.25
N VAL A 4 86.75 -30.41 -55.37
CA VAL A 4 85.34 -30.69 -55.66
C VAL A 4 84.83 -31.89 -54.84
N SER A 5 85.71 -32.86 -54.55
CA SER A 5 85.35 -34.02 -53.75
C SER A 5 85.19 -33.70 -52.26
N TRP A 6 85.92 -32.70 -51.72
CA TRP A 6 85.77 -32.27 -50.32
C TRP A 6 84.50 -31.41 -50.05
N SER A 7 84.06 -30.69 -51.08
CA SER A 7 82.83 -29.88 -50.97
C SER A 7 81.51 -30.71 -50.85
N ILE A 8 81.57 -31.99 -51.32
CA ILE A 8 80.39 -32.86 -51.33
C ILE A 8 80.21 -33.64 -49.98
N PHE A 9 81.30 -33.76 -49.22
CA PHE A 9 81.32 -34.51 -47.95
C PHE A 9 81.42 -33.65 -46.70
N SER A 10 81.36 -32.30 -46.82
CA SER A 10 81.37 -31.39 -45.68
C SER A 10 80.00 -31.09 -45.25
N SER A 11 79.48 -31.70 -44.17
CA SER A 11 78.25 -31.35 -43.50
C SER A 11 78.51 -30.16 -42.53
N LEU A 12 78.03 -28.99 -42.90
CA LEU A 12 77.98 -27.86 -41.97
C LEU A 12 76.87 -28.08 -40.93
N ALA A 13 77.29 -28.39 -39.69
CA ALA A 13 76.33 -28.37 -38.55
C ALA A 13 76.09 -26.93 -38.17
N GLY A 14 75.00 -26.36 -38.69
CA GLY A 14 74.49 -25.06 -38.28
C GLY A 14 73.75 -25.21 -36.98
N ALA A 15 74.29 -24.72 -35.88
CA ALA A 15 73.51 -24.57 -34.63
C ALA A 15 72.71 -23.29 -34.70
N ILE A 16 71.38 -23.42 -34.77
CA ILE A 16 70.46 -22.29 -34.59
C ILE A 16 70.29 -22.04 -33.08
N VAL A 17 70.94 -20.99 -32.59
CA VAL A 17 70.66 -20.50 -31.21
C VAL A 17 69.38 -19.72 -31.22
N ALA A 18 68.27 -20.33 -30.80
CA ALA A 18 67.01 -19.64 -30.52
C ALA A 18 67.03 -19.18 -29.07
N SER A 19 67.11 -17.86 -28.83
CA SER A 19 66.90 -17.28 -27.52
C SER A 19 65.38 -17.20 -27.26
N GLY A 20 64.87 -18.14 -26.50
CA GLY A 20 63.49 -18.11 -26.01
C GLY A 20 63.41 -17.47 -24.62
N ARG A 21 62.54 -16.49 -24.41
CA ARG A 21 62.22 -15.99 -23.11
C ARG A 21 61.06 -16.86 -22.55
N VAL A 22 61.27 -17.53 -21.44
CA VAL A 22 60.23 -18.27 -20.77
C VAL A 22 59.39 -17.25 -20.00
N GLU A 23 58.22 -16.86 -20.54
CA GLU A 23 57.24 -16.10 -19.82
C GLU A 23 56.25 -17.07 -19.16
N VAL A 24 55.93 -16.82 -17.88
CA VAL A 24 54.93 -17.58 -17.17
C VAL A 24 53.59 -17.30 -17.82
N ALA A 25 52.92 -18.29 -18.39
CA ALA A 25 51.68 -18.17 -19.17
C ALA A 25 50.44 -17.71 -18.36
N GLN A 26 50.57 -17.53 -17.05
CA GLN A 26 49.50 -17.03 -16.17
C GLN A 26 49.92 -15.71 -15.54
N ASN A 27 49.25 -14.63 -15.94
CA ASN A 27 49.42 -13.33 -15.31
C ASN A 27 48.99 -13.45 -13.83
N ARG A 28 49.81 -12.88 -12.94
CA ARG A 28 49.44 -12.73 -11.51
C ARG A 28 48.15 -11.97 -11.44
N GLN A 29 47.12 -12.57 -10.85
CA GLN A 29 45.86 -11.89 -10.54
C GLN A 29 45.90 -11.40 -9.10
N ILE A 30 45.73 -10.08 -8.93
CA ILE A 30 45.68 -9.48 -7.62
C ILE A 30 44.19 -9.58 -7.14
N VAL A 31 44.01 -10.25 -6.01
CA VAL A 31 42.72 -10.35 -5.35
C VAL A 31 42.70 -9.32 -4.21
N GLN A 32 41.83 -8.32 -4.33
CA GLN A 32 41.72 -7.28 -3.33
C GLN A 32 40.24 -6.92 -3.13
N HIS A 33 39.87 -6.45 -1.92
CA HIS A 33 38.53 -5.92 -1.64
C HIS A 33 38.49 -4.44 -2.01
N LEU A 34 37.40 -3.99 -2.67
CA LEU A 34 37.26 -2.62 -3.15
C LEU A 34 37.16 -1.60 -2.02
N ASP A 35 36.38 -1.92 -0.96
CA ASP A 35 36.08 -1.01 0.14
C ASP A 35 37.00 -1.26 1.38
N GLY A 36 37.84 -2.29 1.37
CA GLY A 36 38.61 -2.75 2.54
C GLY A 36 37.65 -3.34 3.61
N GLY A 37 38.17 -3.53 4.82
CA GLY A 37 37.38 -4.00 5.97
C GLY A 37 38.23 -4.66 7.05
N ILE A 38 37.61 -4.98 8.19
CA ILE A 38 38.24 -5.75 9.26
C ILE A 38 38.17 -7.22 8.87
N VAL A 39 39.34 -7.91 8.94
CA VAL A 39 39.41 -9.35 8.64
C VAL A 39 38.83 -10.13 9.83
N ALA A 40 37.79 -10.91 9.57
CA ALA A 40 37.22 -11.83 10.56
C ALA A 40 37.92 -13.19 10.55
N GLU A 41 38.22 -13.74 9.34
CA GLU A 41 38.81 -15.07 9.21
C GLU A 41 39.68 -15.16 7.95
N ILE A 42 40.86 -15.76 8.05
CA ILE A 42 41.73 -16.10 6.94
C ILE A 42 41.68 -17.61 6.78
N LEU A 43 41.19 -18.09 5.62
CA LEU A 43 40.96 -19.52 5.32
C LEU A 43 42.11 -20.17 4.55
N ILE A 44 43.15 -19.43 4.20
CA ILE A 44 44.28 -19.87 3.36
C ILE A 44 45.62 -19.49 3.97
N LYS A 45 46.67 -20.14 3.49
CA LYS A 45 48.05 -19.83 3.83
C LYS A 45 48.84 -19.57 2.54
N GLU A 46 50.02 -18.93 2.69
CA GLU A 46 50.97 -18.76 1.63
C GLU A 46 51.38 -20.14 1.04
N GLY A 47 51.29 -20.28 -0.27
CA GLY A 47 51.59 -21.51 -0.97
C GLY A 47 50.44 -22.49 -1.16
N ASP A 48 49.26 -22.23 -0.59
CA ASP A 48 48.07 -23.08 -0.73
C ASP A 48 47.57 -23.10 -2.20
N ARG A 49 47.14 -24.28 -2.64
CA ARG A 49 46.44 -24.43 -3.93
C ARG A 49 44.95 -24.15 -3.74
N VAL A 50 44.43 -23.24 -4.55
CA VAL A 50 43.04 -22.78 -4.47
C VAL A 50 42.31 -22.98 -5.79
N SER A 51 41.00 -23.24 -5.71
CA SER A 51 40.12 -23.40 -6.87
C SER A 51 39.27 -22.12 -7.10
N ALA A 52 38.90 -21.88 -8.37
CA ALA A 52 38.02 -20.76 -8.71
C ALA A 52 36.73 -20.79 -7.85
N GLY A 53 36.32 -19.64 -7.31
CA GLY A 53 35.19 -19.51 -6.44
C GLY A 53 35.43 -19.87 -4.96
N GLN A 54 36.61 -20.39 -4.60
CA GLN A 54 36.95 -20.70 -3.20
C GLN A 54 37.11 -19.40 -2.39
N THR A 55 36.50 -19.33 -1.20
CA THR A 55 36.68 -18.20 -0.30
C THR A 55 38.02 -18.21 0.37
N LEU A 56 38.76 -17.11 0.25
CA LEU A 56 40.09 -16.93 0.82
C LEU A 56 40.08 -16.28 2.19
N ILE A 57 39.30 -15.20 2.30
CA ILE A 57 39.20 -14.33 3.48
C ILE A 57 37.76 -13.95 3.67
N LYS A 58 37.30 -13.94 4.93
CA LYS A 58 36.03 -13.35 5.32
C LYS A 58 36.29 -12.08 6.09
N LEU A 59 35.64 -11.01 5.66
CA LEU A 59 35.61 -9.75 6.39
C LEU A 59 34.47 -9.75 7.42
N ASP A 60 34.58 -8.91 8.44
CA ASP A 60 33.55 -8.76 9.47
C ASP A 60 32.27 -8.20 8.88
N SER A 61 31.18 -8.94 9.09
CA SER A 61 29.84 -8.62 8.59
C SER A 61 28.90 -8.07 9.65
N ALA A 62 29.30 -7.97 10.93
CA ALA A 62 28.40 -7.69 12.04
C ALA A 62 27.64 -6.36 11.85
N SER A 63 28.35 -5.28 11.53
CA SER A 63 27.75 -3.96 11.33
C SER A 63 26.84 -3.91 10.09
N LEU A 64 27.32 -4.41 8.95
CA LEU A 64 26.54 -4.44 7.71
C LEU A 64 25.36 -5.40 7.79
N GLY A 65 25.51 -6.54 8.46
CA GLY A 65 24.43 -7.48 8.72
C GLY A 65 23.33 -6.88 9.57
N SER A 66 23.70 -6.16 10.63
CA SER A 66 22.72 -5.44 11.47
C SER A 66 21.97 -4.37 10.65
N GLU A 67 22.69 -3.58 9.85
CA GLU A 67 22.07 -2.56 9.00
C GLU A 67 21.11 -3.19 7.97
N PHE A 68 21.52 -4.29 7.33
CA PHE A 68 20.69 -5.04 6.40
C PHE A 68 19.39 -5.52 7.07
N THR A 69 19.48 -6.09 8.27
CA THR A 69 18.31 -6.57 9.03
C THR A 69 17.35 -5.42 9.35
N ILE A 70 17.85 -4.28 9.81
CA ILE A 70 17.02 -3.10 10.11
C ILE A 70 16.30 -2.62 8.85
N VAL A 71 17.02 -2.43 7.74
CA VAL A 71 16.43 -1.97 6.48
C VAL A 71 15.41 -2.97 5.94
N GLN A 72 15.68 -4.25 6.06
CA GLN A 72 14.78 -5.32 5.65
C GLN A 72 13.49 -5.33 6.48
N SER A 73 13.57 -5.21 7.81
CA SER A 73 12.39 -5.15 8.69
C SER A 73 11.54 -3.92 8.38
N GLN A 74 12.16 -2.75 8.17
CA GLN A 74 11.46 -1.53 7.77
C GLN A 74 10.75 -1.70 6.42
N LEU A 75 11.41 -2.33 5.45
CA LEU A 75 10.81 -2.59 4.14
C LEU A 75 9.58 -3.50 4.25
N PHE A 76 9.68 -4.59 5.03
CA PHE A 76 8.56 -5.51 5.22
C PHE A 76 7.37 -4.86 5.92
N GLU A 77 7.62 -3.97 6.88
CA GLU A 77 6.58 -3.17 7.52
C GLU A 77 5.84 -2.29 6.48
N LEU A 78 6.58 -1.59 5.61
CA LEU A 78 5.97 -0.78 4.55
C LEU A 78 5.20 -1.64 3.54
N MET A 79 5.72 -2.80 3.16
CA MET A 79 5.04 -3.73 2.24
C MET A 79 3.73 -4.26 2.83
N ALA A 80 3.71 -4.63 4.10
CA ALA A 80 2.51 -5.08 4.78
C ALA A 80 1.48 -3.94 4.91
N ARG A 81 1.92 -2.73 5.26
CA ARG A 81 1.08 -1.53 5.31
C ARG A 81 0.52 -1.17 3.92
N ARG A 82 1.31 -1.32 2.87
CA ARG A 82 0.87 -1.12 1.48
C ARG A 82 -0.29 -2.04 1.13
N ALA A 83 -0.20 -3.33 1.45
CA ALA A 83 -1.27 -4.30 1.20
C ALA A 83 -2.61 -3.85 1.82
N ARG A 84 -2.59 -3.38 3.07
CA ARG A 84 -3.78 -2.83 3.74
C ARG A 84 -4.32 -1.59 3.03
N LEU A 85 -3.46 -0.63 2.73
CA LEU A 85 -3.87 0.62 2.08
C LEU A 85 -4.40 0.40 0.65
N GLU A 86 -3.86 -0.57 -0.09
CA GLU A 86 -4.37 -0.96 -1.40
C GLU A 86 -5.77 -1.56 -1.28
N ALA A 87 -6.01 -2.42 -0.29
CA ALA A 87 -7.33 -2.99 -0.03
C ALA A 87 -8.35 -1.91 0.40
N GLU A 88 -7.95 -0.95 1.25
CA GLU A 88 -8.78 0.20 1.64
C GLU A 88 -9.11 1.11 0.44
N ARG A 89 -8.13 1.41 -0.42
CA ARG A 89 -8.33 2.18 -1.66
C ARG A 89 -9.33 1.51 -2.59
N ASP A 90 -9.20 0.21 -2.78
CA ASP A 90 -9.98 -0.57 -3.73
C ASP A 90 -11.29 -1.08 -3.14
N THR A 91 -11.56 -0.76 -1.86
CA THR A 91 -12.74 -1.25 -1.12
C THR A 91 -12.86 -2.78 -1.18
N SER A 92 -11.74 -3.47 -1.13
CA SER A 92 -11.67 -4.92 -1.14
C SER A 92 -12.19 -5.52 0.17
N SER A 93 -12.71 -6.74 0.12
CA SER A 93 -13.17 -7.46 1.32
C SER A 93 -12.06 -8.20 2.06
N SER A 94 -10.86 -8.28 1.47
CA SER A 94 -9.71 -8.99 2.05
C SER A 94 -8.40 -8.36 1.61
N LEU A 95 -7.34 -8.58 2.40
CA LEU A 95 -5.98 -8.18 2.06
C LEU A 95 -5.33 -9.20 1.15
N THR A 96 -4.49 -8.69 0.25
CA THR A 96 -3.57 -9.52 -0.55
C THR A 96 -2.16 -9.00 -0.29
N PHE A 97 -1.33 -9.83 0.33
CA PHE A 97 0.05 -9.47 0.61
C PHE A 97 0.98 -9.76 -0.57
N ASP A 98 2.17 -9.17 -0.52
CA ASP A 98 3.22 -9.47 -1.48
C ASP A 98 3.67 -10.94 -1.33
N PRO A 99 3.91 -11.70 -2.44
CA PRO A 99 4.36 -13.09 -2.37
C PRO A 99 5.64 -13.29 -1.55
N GLU A 100 6.52 -12.28 -1.47
CA GLU A 100 7.73 -12.33 -0.64
C GLU A 100 7.35 -12.43 0.85
N LEU A 101 6.38 -11.63 1.31
CA LEU A 101 5.89 -11.68 2.70
C LEU A 101 5.17 -12.99 2.99
N ASP A 102 4.32 -13.46 2.07
CA ASP A 102 3.59 -14.74 2.23
C ASP A 102 4.53 -15.93 2.39
N GLN A 103 5.68 -15.91 1.71
CA GLN A 103 6.69 -16.96 1.84
C GLN A 103 7.45 -16.86 3.14
N LEU A 104 7.89 -15.66 3.51
CA LEU A 104 8.65 -15.42 4.73
C LEU A 104 7.83 -15.68 6.00
N ALA A 105 6.54 -15.38 5.99
CA ALA A 105 5.64 -15.64 7.12
C ALA A 105 5.55 -17.14 7.49
N LYS A 106 5.83 -18.05 6.56
CA LYS A 106 5.84 -19.51 6.85
C LYS A 106 7.01 -19.92 7.75
N THR A 107 8.09 -19.13 7.78
CA THR A 107 9.32 -19.45 8.51
C THR A 107 9.68 -18.43 9.57
N SER A 108 9.10 -17.23 9.51
CA SER A 108 9.34 -16.13 10.46
C SER A 108 8.04 -15.76 11.18
N ALA A 109 8.00 -16.01 12.47
CA ALA A 109 6.88 -15.60 13.33
C ALA A 109 6.70 -14.07 13.37
N GLU A 110 7.80 -13.31 13.29
CA GLU A 110 7.78 -11.85 13.28
C GLU A 110 7.02 -11.31 12.05
N ILE A 111 7.30 -11.87 10.87
CA ILE A 111 6.60 -11.48 9.63
C ILE A 111 5.12 -11.89 9.67
N ALA A 112 4.82 -13.09 10.19
CA ALA A 112 3.46 -13.53 10.35
C ALA A 112 2.67 -12.60 11.29
N GLU A 113 3.25 -12.18 12.41
CA GLU A 113 2.64 -11.25 13.36
C GLU A 113 2.44 -9.85 12.76
N LEU A 114 3.40 -9.37 11.97
CA LEU A 114 3.29 -8.12 11.22
C LEU A 114 2.09 -8.13 10.26
N MET A 115 1.95 -9.18 9.47
CA MET A 115 0.86 -9.35 8.52
C MET A 115 -0.51 -9.46 9.23
N ASP A 116 -0.56 -10.24 10.31
CA ASP A 116 -1.76 -10.39 11.14
C ASP A 116 -2.15 -9.06 11.81
N GLY A 117 -1.18 -8.27 12.25
CA GLY A 117 -1.41 -6.92 12.77
C GLY A 117 -2.08 -5.99 11.75
N GLN A 118 -1.63 -6.00 10.49
CA GLN A 118 -2.26 -5.23 9.42
C GLN A 118 -3.66 -5.75 9.06
N THR A 119 -3.86 -7.07 9.10
CA THR A 119 -5.17 -7.68 8.87
C THR A 119 -6.17 -7.26 9.95
N ARG A 120 -5.79 -7.37 11.23
CA ARG A 120 -6.64 -6.92 12.35
C ARG A 120 -6.99 -5.43 12.24
N LEU A 121 -6.02 -4.59 11.85
CA LEU A 121 -6.26 -3.16 11.68
C LEU A 121 -7.24 -2.88 10.52
N PHE A 122 -7.09 -3.58 9.40
CA PHE A 122 -8.01 -3.51 8.27
C PHE A 122 -9.44 -3.88 8.68
N ASP A 123 -9.62 -5.02 9.35
CA ASP A 123 -10.92 -5.51 9.81
C ASP A 123 -11.57 -4.53 10.80
N ALA A 124 -10.80 -4.02 11.76
CA ALA A 124 -11.29 -3.06 12.74
C ALA A 124 -11.75 -1.74 12.09
N ARG A 125 -11.03 -1.24 11.08
CA ARG A 125 -11.42 -0.03 10.32
C ARG A 125 -12.66 -0.28 9.49
N ALA A 126 -12.75 -1.42 8.79
CA ALA A 126 -13.91 -1.81 8.01
C ALA A 126 -15.17 -1.95 8.89
N GLU A 127 -15.03 -2.59 10.06
CA GLU A 127 -16.11 -2.71 11.04
C GLU A 127 -16.57 -1.35 11.57
N SER A 128 -15.63 -0.44 11.87
CA SER A 128 -15.95 0.92 12.33
C SER A 128 -16.78 1.67 11.29
N VAL A 129 -16.38 1.67 10.03
CA VAL A 129 -17.12 2.29 8.93
C VAL A 129 -18.51 1.67 8.76
N THR A 130 -18.60 0.34 8.87
CA THR A 130 -19.86 -0.38 8.75
C THR A 130 -20.83 0.03 9.87
N ARG A 131 -20.38 0.07 11.11
CA ARG A 131 -21.20 0.49 12.26
C ARG A 131 -21.69 1.94 12.13
N GLU A 132 -20.82 2.82 11.65
CA GLU A 132 -21.18 4.24 11.46
C GLU A 132 -22.23 4.40 10.36
N ARG A 133 -22.09 3.67 9.25
CA ARG A 133 -23.11 3.63 8.18
C ARG A 133 -24.45 3.07 8.68
N GLU A 134 -24.43 2.01 9.47
CA GLU A 134 -25.65 1.45 10.08
C GLU A 134 -26.33 2.46 11.01
N GLN A 135 -25.56 3.22 11.79
CA GLN A 135 -26.09 4.27 12.64
C GLN A 135 -26.76 5.39 11.84
N LEU A 136 -26.10 5.83 10.73
CA LEU A 136 -26.69 6.82 9.84
C LEU A 136 -27.98 6.29 9.17
N ALA A 137 -27.98 5.04 8.74
CA ALA A 137 -29.16 4.40 8.16
C ALA A 137 -30.34 4.35 9.14
N LYS A 138 -30.09 4.01 10.42
CA LYS A 138 -31.13 4.05 11.47
C LYS A 138 -31.68 5.46 11.71
N ARG A 139 -30.81 6.48 11.75
CA ARG A 139 -31.24 7.88 11.86
C ARG A 139 -32.10 8.30 10.67
N ARG A 140 -31.69 7.92 9.47
CA ARG A 140 -32.42 8.16 8.23
C ARG A 140 -33.84 7.53 8.29
N GLU A 141 -33.94 6.29 8.74
CA GLU A 141 -35.20 5.57 8.90
C GLU A 141 -36.15 6.31 9.88
N GLN A 142 -35.63 6.76 11.03
CA GLN A 142 -36.41 7.55 12.00
C GLN A 142 -36.97 8.84 11.39
N ILE A 143 -36.18 9.52 10.53
CA ILE A 143 -36.67 10.73 9.85
C ILE A 143 -37.72 10.38 8.79
N LEU A 144 -37.58 9.27 8.08
CA LEU A 144 -38.60 8.80 7.14
C LEU A 144 -39.91 8.42 7.84
N ASP A 145 -39.86 7.87 9.07
CA ASP A 145 -41.05 7.66 9.90
C ASP A 145 -41.72 8.98 10.27
N GLN A 146 -40.92 9.99 10.62
CA GLN A 146 -41.41 11.33 10.86
C GLN A 146 -42.12 11.92 9.62
N VAL A 147 -41.54 11.76 8.44
CA VAL A 147 -42.10 12.19 7.14
C VAL A 147 -43.48 11.51 6.93
N ARG A 148 -43.55 10.18 7.12
CA ARG A 148 -44.83 9.45 7.01
C ARG A 148 -45.90 9.96 7.98
N GLY A 149 -45.50 10.29 9.22
CA GLY A 149 -46.42 10.93 10.20
C GLY A 149 -46.92 12.28 9.75
N ILE A 150 -46.04 13.13 9.19
CA ILE A 150 -46.43 14.44 8.64
C ILE A 150 -47.39 14.29 7.43
N GLU A 151 -47.12 13.31 6.56
CA GLU A 151 -48.00 13.01 5.42
C GLU A 151 -49.41 12.62 5.85
N ALA A 152 -49.54 11.73 6.84
CA ALA A 152 -50.82 11.32 7.39
C ALA A 152 -51.58 12.50 8.00
N GLN A 153 -50.88 13.39 8.74
CA GLN A 153 -51.49 14.62 9.27
C GLN A 153 -51.95 15.56 8.15
N THR A 154 -51.12 15.72 7.12
CA THR A 154 -51.46 16.57 5.96
C THR A 154 -52.69 16.05 5.23
N GLU A 155 -52.78 14.74 5.02
CA GLU A 155 -53.95 14.12 4.41
C GLU A 155 -55.22 14.33 5.21
N ALA A 156 -55.19 14.16 6.54
CA ALA A 156 -56.31 14.41 7.40
C ALA A 156 -56.78 15.87 7.35
N LEU A 157 -55.87 16.84 7.32
CA LEU A 157 -56.21 18.27 7.16
C LEU A 157 -56.80 18.57 5.78
N VAL A 158 -56.28 17.96 4.73
CA VAL A 158 -56.85 18.12 3.37
C VAL A 158 -58.27 17.59 3.31
N GLN A 159 -58.57 16.46 3.95
CA GLN A 159 -59.95 15.94 4.06
C GLN A 159 -60.87 16.92 4.85
N GLN A 160 -60.36 17.51 5.96
CA GLN A 160 -61.14 18.53 6.71
C GLN A 160 -61.39 19.75 5.85
N ILE A 161 -60.44 20.23 5.09
CA ILE A 161 -60.59 21.35 4.15
C ILE A 161 -61.69 21.04 3.11
N ALA A 162 -61.68 19.83 2.55
CA ALA A 162 -62.71 19.42 1.60
C ALA A 162 -64.14 19.49 2.19
N LEU A 163 -64.29 18.97 3.42
CA LEU A 163 -65.61 19.04 4.12
C LEU A 163 -66.04 20.48 4.41
N ILE A 164 -65.12 21.34 4.85
CA ILE A 164 -65.43 22.76 5.09
C ILE A 164 -65.77 23.48 3.78
N SER A 165 -65.07 23.17 2.70
CA SER A 165 -65.33 23.74 1.38
C SER A 165 -66.73 23.37 0.89
N GLU A 166 -67.17 22.12 1.09
CA GLU A 166 -68.52 21.67 0.79
C GLU A 166 -69.59 22.40 1.65
N GLU A 167 -69.39 22.52 2.98
CA GLU A 167 -70.23 23.26 3.86
C GLU A 167 -70.29 24.74 3.46
N LEU A 168 -69.18 25.33 3.10
CA LEU A 168 -69.07 26.72 2.67
C LEU A 168 -69.88 26.99 1.39
N GLU A 169 -69.82 26.08 0.42
CA GLU A 169 -70.55 26.16 -0.83
C GLU A 169 -72.05 26.10 -0.54
N ALA A 170 -72.58 25.19 0.32
CA ALA A 170 -73.91 25.06 0.75
C ALA A 170 -74.37 26.32 1.46
N GLN A 171 -73.59 26.87 2.41
CA GLN A 171 -73.91 28.09 3.16
C GLN A 171 -73.91 29.34 2.29
N ASN A 172 -73.05 29.46 1.29
CA ASN A 172 -73.09 30.55 0.32
C ASN A 172 -74.41 30.53 -0.49
N SER A 173 -74.83 29.35 -0.98
CA SER A 173 -76.15 29.22 -1.68
C SER A 173 -77.31 29.59 -0.85
N LEU A 174 -77.32 29.24 0.45
CA LEU A 174 -78.36 29.64 1.38
C LEU A 174 -78.38 31.18 1.69
N LEU A 175 -77.19 31.77 1.79
CA LEU A 175 -77.02 33.21 1.99
C LEU A 175 -77.57 34.02 0.81
N GLU A 176 -77.27 33.58 -0.44
CA GLU A 176 -77.82 34.22 -1.64
C GLU A 176 -79.36 34.21 -1.66
N ARG A 177 -79.98 33.20 -1.08
CA ARG A 177 -81.43 33.08 -0.92
C ARG A 177 -81.99 33.78 0.31
N GLY A 178 -81.13 34.45 1.10
CA GLY A 178 -81.53 35.15 2.35
C GLY A 178 -81.84 34.21 3.54
N LEU A 179 -81.47 32.93 3.45
CA LEU A 179 -81.78 31.88 4.43
C LEU A 179 -80.57 31.52 5.37
N ALA A 180 -79.43 32.14 5.20
CA ALA A 180 -78.30 31.98 6.09
C ALA A 180 -77.68 33.31 6.55
N GLN A 181 -76.91 33.29 7.65
CA GLN A 181 -76.24 34.49 8.20
C GLN A 181 -74.84 34.64 7.58
N ALA A 182 -74.51 35.86 7.14
CA ALA A 182 -73.21 36.19 6.61
C ALA A 182 -72.05 35.87 7.59
N SER A 183 -72.28 36.00 8.90
CA SER A 183 -71.31 35.66 9.96
C SER A 183 -70.90 34.21 9.96
N ARG A 184 -71.82 33.28 9.60
CA ARG A 184 -71.52 31.85 9.49
C ARG A 184 -70.55 31.56 8.31
N VAL A 185 -70.81 32.14 7.15
CA VAL A 185 -69.98 32.05 5.97
C VAL A 185 -68.60 32.59 6.27
N LEU A 186 -68.47 33.74 6.93
CA LEU A 186 -67.19 34.31 7.31
C LEU A 186 -66.43 33.47 8.35
N ALA A 187 -67.13 32.79 9.25
CA ALA A 187 -66.52 31.86 10.21
C ALA A 187 -65.93 30.66 9.53
N LEU A 188 -66.62 30.05 8.55
CA LEU A 188 -66.13 28.91 7.77
C LEU A 188 -64.89 29.28 6.88
N ARG A 189 -64.97 30.47 6.24
CA ARG A 189 -63.79 30.96 5.46
C ARG A 189 -62.57 31.19 6.33
N ARG A 190 -62.70 31.70 7.55
CA ARG A 190 -61.57 31.83 8.49
C ARG A 190 -61.01 30.48 8.90
N GLU A 191 -61.90 29.49 9.16
CA GLU A 191 -61.45 28.14 9.49
C GLU A 191 -60.74 27.43 8.31
N GLU A 192 -61.26 27.55 7.08
CA GLU A 192 -60.60 27.06 5.88
C GLU A 192 -59.21 27.67 5.71
N ALA A 193 -59.10 29.01 5.84
CA ALA A 193 -57.79 29.70 5.74
C ALA A 193 -56.80 29.24 6.84
N ARG A 194 -57.32 28.99 8.07
CA ARG A 194 -56.51 28.47 9.18
C ARG A 194 -55.96 27.08 8.86
N LEU A 195 -56.78 26.17 8.33
CA LEU A 195 -56.39 24.81 7.98
C LEU A 195 -55.41 24.80 6.79
N LEU A 196 -55.60 25.65 5.78
CA LEU A 196 -54.65 25.83 4.68
C LEU A 196 -53.29 26.30 5.18
N GLY A 197 -53.28 27.20 6.17
CA GLY A 197 -52.04 27.63 6.82
C GLY A 197 -51.29 26.45 7.50
N GLN A 198 -52.04 25.58 8.20
CA GLN A 198 -51.46 24.38 8.83
C GLN A 198 -50.92 23.38 7.81
N VAL A 199 -51.64 23.18 6.68
CA VAL A 199 -51.09 22.35 5.56
C VAL A 199 -49.80 22.94 5.03
N GLY A 200 -49.70 24.26 4.89
CA GLY A 200 -48.46 24.94 4.48
C GLY A 200 -47.30 24.70 5.45
N GLU A 201 -47.57 24.78 6.76
CA GLU A 201 -46.57 24.49 7.80
C GLU A 201 -46.11 23.03 7.77
N LEU A 202 -47.03 22.07 7.67
CA LEU A 202 -46.66 20.64 7.55
C LEU A 202 -45.85 20.33 6.29
N ARG A 203 -46.16 20.95 5.15
CA ARG A 203 -45.36 20.82 3.93
C ARG A 203 -43.92 21.33 4.11
N SER A 204 -43.80 22.48 4.81
CA SER A 204 -42.47 23.01 5.14
C SER A 204 -41.68 22.05 6.04
N ASN A 205 -42.32 21.51 7.08
CA ASN A 205 -41.71 20.55 7.99
C ASN A 205 -41.32 19.26 7.28
N LYS A 206 -42.16 18.78 6.35
CA LYS A 206 -41.82 17.63 5.48
C LYS A 206 -40.57 17.90 4.66
N ALA A 207 -40.50 19.02 3.96
CA ALA A 207 -39.36 19.39 3.12
C ALA A 207 -38.05 19.49 3.93
N GLN A 208 -38.12 20.04 5.16
CA GLN A 208 -36.98 20.06 6.08
C GLN A 208 -36.54 18.66 6.50
N ALA A 209 -37.46 17.75 6.79
CA ALA A 209 -37.15 16.38 7.15
C ALA A 209 -36.52 15.61 5.97
N GLU A 210 -37.06 15.78 4.76
CA GLU A 210 -36.49 15.21 3.52
C GLU A 210 -35.07 15.75 3.24
N GLY A 211 -34.82 17.04 3.47
CA GLY A 211 -33.50 17.65 3.39
C GLY A 211 -32.49 16.97 4.33
N ARG A 212 -32.89 16.68 5.56
CA ARG A 212 -32.03 15.95 6.53
C ARG A 212 -31.74 14.52 6.10
N THR A 213 -32.66 13.81 5.43
CA THR A 213 -32.33 12.47 4.88
C THR A 213 -31.26 12.55 3.81
N THR A 214 -31.32 13.57 2.95
CA THR A 214 -30.29 13.82 1.92
C THR A 214 -28.92 14.11 2.55
N GLU A 215 -28.87 14.90 3.62
CA GLU A 215 -27.63 15.17 4.36
C GLU A 215 -27.00 13.88 4.91
N LEU A 216 -27.81 12.98 5.51
CA LEU A 216 -27.34 11.69 6.02
C LEU A 216 -26.85 10.77 4.90
N ASP A 217 -27.49 10.77 3.74
CA ASP A 217 -27.03 10.01 2.57
C ASP A 217 -25.65 10.52 2.09
N ILE A 218 -25.45 11.83 2.03
CA ILE A 218 -24.16 12.46 1.70
C ILE A 218 -23.11 12.10 2.75
N GLU A 219 -23.43 12.15 4.04
CA GLU A 219 -22.52 11.79 5.13
C GLU A 219 -22.09 10.32 5.02
N SER A 220 -23.01 9.41 4.75
CA SER A 220 -22.73 7.99 4.52
C SER A 220 -21.77 7.76 3.33
N LEU A 221 -21.93 8.51 2.24
CA LEU A 221 -21.02 8.44 1.09
C LEU A 221 -19.62 8.97 1.42
N LYS A 222 -19.56 10.06 2.21
CA LYS A 222 -18.28 10.65 2.62
C LYS A 222 -17.39 9.69 3.43
N LEU A 223 -17.98 8.81 4.26
CA LEU A 223 -17.21 7.84 5.04
C LEU A 223 -16.34 6.95 4.16
N THR A 224 -16.88 6.43 3.06
CA THR A 224 -16.13 5.58 2.14
C THR A 224 -15.13 6.39 1.31
N SER A 225 -15.53 7.60 0.87
CA SER A 225 -14.66 8.47 0.06
C SER A 225 -13.45 8.96 0.86
N SER A 226 -13.64 9.37 2.11
CA SER A 226 -12.54 9.85 2.96
C SER A 226 -11.54 8.74 3.30
N LEU A 227 -12.00 7.51 3.56
CA LEU A 227 -11.12 6.36 3.77
C LEU A 227 -10.27 6.09 2.53
N ARG A 228 -10.90 6.12 1.35
CA ARG A 228 -10.21 5.94 0.06
C ARG A 228 -9.18 7.04 -0.20
N GLU A 229 -9.54 8.30 0.01
CA GLU A 229 -8.65 9.45 -0.19
C GLU A 229 -7.44 9.40 0.75
N GLU A 230 -7.68 9.05 2.01
CA GLU A 230 -6.61 8.84 2.99
C GLU A 230 -5.66 7.73 2.54
N ALA A 231 -6.20 6.59 2.09
CA ALA A 231 -5.40 5.47 1.60
C ALA A 231 -4.56 5.87 0.37
N ILE A 232 -5.13 6.59 -0.60
CA ILE A 232 -4.41 7.09 -1.79
C ILE A 232 -3.26 8.03 -1.38
N SER A 233 -3.51 8.95 -0.45
CA SER A 233 -2.49 9.89 0.04
C SER A 233 -1.33 9.14 0.71
N GLN A 234 -1.65 8.22 1.63
CA GLN A 234 -0.65 7.43 2.33
C GLN A 234 0.13 6.50 1.39
N LEU A 235 -0.52 5.90 0.37
CA LEU A 235 0.14 5.07 -0.64
C LEU A 235 1.17 5.85 -1.46
N ARG A 236 0.90 7.12 -1.76
CA ARG A 236 1.84 7.98 -2.49
C ARG A 236 3.14 8.19 -1.71
N ASP A 237 3.01 8.53 -0.43
CA ASP A 237 4.15 8.77 0.45
C ASP A 237 4.94 7.47 0.71
N LEU A 238 4.21 6.38 0.94
CA LEU A 238 4.78 5.06 1.20
C LEU A 238 5.57 4.52 0.00
N ARG A 239 5.11 4.77 -1.23
CA ARG A 239 5.77 4.27 -2.45
C ARG A 239 7.20 4.80 -2.59
N VAL A 240 7.43 6.05 -2.25
CA VAL A 240 8.78 6.65 -2.29
C VAL A 240 9.68 5.99 -1.25
N GLN A 241 9.19 5.85 -0.02
CA GLN A 241 9.95 5.23 1.07
C GLN A 241 10.26 3.74 0.79
N GLU A 242 9.28 3.00 0.24
CA GLU A 242 9.47 1.60 -0.13
C GLU A 242 10.55 1.44 -1.21
N LEU A 243 10.56 2.31 -2.22
CA LEU A 243 11.59 2.29 -3.26
C LEU A 243 12.97 2.57 -2.67
N GLU A 244 13.11 3.58 -1.82
CA GLU A 244 14.38 3.91 -1.16
C GLU A 244 14.92 2.74 -0.32
N LEU A 245 14.05 2.07 0.44
CA LEU A 245 14.44 0.92 1.26
C LEU A 245 14.78 -0.32 0.40
N ARG A 246 14.08 -0.56 -0.70
CA ARG A 246 14.41 -1.63 -1.66
C ARG A 246 15.82 -1.43 -2.24
N GLU A 247 16.10 -0.23 -2.70
CA GLU A 247 17.42 0.14 -3.23
C GLU A 247 18.52 0.04 -2.17
N ARG A 248 18.23 0.47 -0.94
CA ARG A 248 19.18 0.35 0.17
C ARG A 248 19.43 -1.10 0.55
N ARG A 249 18.38 -1.93 0.63
CA ARG A 249 18.49 -3.38 0.88
C ARG A 249 19.34 -4.04 -0.18
N GLN A 250 19.12 -3.72 -1.46
CA GLN A 250 19.88 -4.27 -2.58
C GLN A 250 21.38 -3.93 -2.46
N ARG A 251 21.71 -2.66 -2.23
CA ARG A 251 23.10 -2.22 -2.04
C ARG A 251 23.78 -2.92 -0.86
N LEU A 252 23.06 -3.07 0.27
CA LEU A 252 23.59 -3.77 1.43
C LEU A 252 23.80 -5.26 1.15
N SER A 253 22.89 -5.92 0.45
CA SER A 253 23.02 -7.31 0.02
C SER A 253 24.24 -7.52 -0.86
N GLU A 254 24.48 -6.64 -1.83
CA GLU A 254 25.68 -6.69 -2.68
C GLU A 254 26.96 -6.44 -1.90
N ARG A 255 26.97 -5.52 -0.94
CA ARG A 255 28.12 -5.31 -0.07
C ARG A 255 28.40 -6.51 0.81
N LEU A 256 27.36 -7.12 1.41
CA LEU A 256 27.48 -8.34 2.22
C LEU A 256 28.03 -9.51 1.40
N SER A 257 27.59 -9.70 0.15
CA SER A 257 28.09 -10.77 -0.72
C SER A 257 29.57 -10.63 -1.06
N ARG A 258 30.10 -9.39 -1.10
CA ARG A 258 31.49 -9.10 -1.35
C ARG A 258 32.42 -9.31 -0.15
N LEU A 259 31.87 -9.40 1.09
CA LEU A 259 32.69 -9.63 2.28
C LEU A 259 33.39 -10.99 2.29
N ALA A 260 32.94 -11.96 1.51
CA ALA A 260 33.64 -13.20 1.22
C ALA A 260 34.54 -12.99 -0.02
N ILE A 261 35.81 -12.78 0.19
CA ILE A 261 36.80 -12.60 -0.90
C ILE A 261 37.06 -13.95 -1.53
N GLN A 262 36.66 -14.12 -2.78
CA GLN A 262 36.78 -15.38 -3.53
C GLN A 262 37.87 -15.30 -4.62
N VAL A 263 38.39 -16.48 -4.98
CA VAL A 263 39.36 -16.62 -6.05
C VAL A 263 38.69 -16.53 -7.41
N PRO A 264 39.13 -15.65 -8.32
CA PRO A 264 38.58 -15.56 -9.67
C PRO A 264 39.01 -16.72 -10.59
N ALA A 265 40.18 -17.33 -10.35
CA ALA A 265 40.75 -18.43 -11.14
C ALA A 265 41.59 -19.36 -10.26
N SER A 266 41.60 -20.66 -10.57
CA SER A 266 42.42 -21.64 -9.84
C SER A 266 43.90 -21.33 -9.92
N GLY A 267 44.64 -21.49 -8.81
CA GLY A 267 46.06 -21.15 -8.77
C GLY A 267 46.72 -21.51 -7.44
N ILE A 268 47.86 -20.88 -7.18
CA ILE A 268 48.61 -21.00 -5.93
C ILE A 268 48.70 -19.61 -5.32
N VAL A 269 48.43 -19.52 -4.01
CA VAL A 269 48.50 -18.26 -3.25
C VAL A 269 49.95 -17.82 -3.13
N TYR A 270 50.19 -16.55 -3.51
CA TYR A 270 51.52 -15.96 -3.42
C TYR A 270 51.42 -14.49 -2.97
N GLY A 271 52.26 -14.10 -2.03
CA GLY A 271 52.32 -12.72 -1.54
C GLY A 271 51.12 -12.32 -0.66
N LEU A 272 50.72 -13.18 0.26
CA LEU A 272 49.64 -12.92 1.21
C LEU A 272 50.05 -11.79 2.17
N THR A 273 49.53 -10.57 1.97
CA THR A 273 49.84 -9.37 2.77
C THR A 273 48.70 -8.97 3.68
N VAL A 274 48.01 -9.93 4.28
CA VAL A 274 46.89 -9.69 5.20
C VAL A 274 47.35 -9.94 6.62
N ASN A 275 47.16 -8.90 7.47
CA ASN A 275 47.45 -9.01 8.88
C ASN A 275 46.12 -9.06 9.66
N THR A 276 45.90 -10.08 10.48
CA THR A 276 44.87 -10.10 11.48
C THR A 276 45.25 -9.15 12.60
N PRO A 277 44.41 -8.20 13.02
CA PRO A 277 44.64 -7.51 14.28
C PRO A 277 44.61 -8.55 15.40
N ARG A 278 45.63 -8.52 16.27
CA ARG A 278 45.69 -9.35 17.47
C ARG A 278 44.64 -8.90 18.48
#